data_c43b71fd5d861aa828d893578f7ddcec
#
_entry.id   c43b71fd5d861aa828d893578f7ddcec
#
_cell.length_a   1.000
_cell.length_b   1.000
_cell.length_c   1.000
_cell.angle_alpha   90.00
_cell.angle_beta   90.00
_cell.angle_gamma   90.00
#
_symmetry.space_group_name_H-M   'P 1'
#
loop_
_entity.id
_entity.type
_entity.pdbx_description
1 polymer ?
#
loop_
_entity_poly.entity_id
_entity_poly.type
_entity_poly.pdbx_seq_one_letter_code
_entity_poly.pdbx_strand_id
1 'polypeptide(L)'
;MAPLALVVSLLAAGAAGWALFKPAPQPANMGNPAVADPTAKACSAFFLVSNGVALQSRLDVGPEPAAQQAVAANARLAMSGGAAYIRSNLPPNTPSDLAEPLTSFADQLQTISQFYLAGQTNQNAEQAARLAAADETTKKLVGICKK
;
A
#
# COMPACT_ATOMS: atom_id res chain seq x y z
N MET A 1 -2.46 -45.36 -30.92
CA MET A 1 -1.41 -44.33 -30.81
C MET A 1 -1.81 -43.12 -29.93
N ALA A 2 -2.92 -43.20 -29.17
CA ALA A 2 -3.41 -42.13 -28.32
C ALA A 2 -2.72 -41.93 -26.92
N PRO A 3 -2.11 -42.96 -26.28
CA PRO A 3 -1.58 -42.75 -24.93
C PRO A 3 -0.26 -41.98 -24.86
N LEU A 4 0.53 -41.98 -25.94
CA LEU A 4 1.83 -41.26 -25.96
C LEU A 4 1.68 -39.73 -26.00
N ALA A 5 0.63 -39.22 -26.63
CA ALA A 5 0.36 -37.79 -26.72
C ALA A 5 -0.04 -37.17 -25.37
N LEU A 6 -0.71 -37.97 -24.54
CA LEU A 6 -1.20 -37.52 -23.22
C LEU A 6 -0.08 -37.41 -22.20
N VAL A 7 0.93 -38.27 -22.27
CA VAL A 7 2.10 -38.24 -21.39
C VAL A 7 2.99 -37.04 -21.70
N VAL A 8 3.16 -36.70 -22.98
CA VAL A 8 3.95 -35.52 -23.39
C VAL A 8 3.29 -34.21 -22.95
N SER A 9 1.94 -34.14 -22.99
CA SER A 9 1.21 -32.96 -22.57
C SER A 9 1.31 -32.71 -21.03
N LEU A 10 1.33 -33.76 -20.23
CA LEU A 10 1.48 -33.63 -18.77
C LEU A 10 2.89 -33.21 -18.36
N LEU A 11 3.91 -33.64 -19.09
CA LEU A 11 5.29 -33.21 -18.84
C LEU A 11 5.52 -31.76 -19.24
N ALA A 12 4.88 -31.26 -20.29
CA ALA A 12 4.96 -29.86 -20.69
C ALA A 12 4.25 -28.93 -19.69
N ALA A 13 3.10 -29.35 -19.13
CA ALA A 13 2.38 -28.60 -18.10
C ALA A 13 3.16 -28.52 -16.77
N GLY A 14 3.87 -29.58 -16.40
CA GLY A 14 4.71 -29.62 -15.20
C GLY A 14 5.90 -28.68 -15.27
N ALA A 15 6.55 -28.56 -16.41
CA ALA A 15 7.70 -27.67 -16.63
C ALA A 15 7.30 -26.18 -16.63
N ALA A 16 6.13 -25.86 -17.19
CA ALA A 16 5.60 -24.49 -17.18
C ALA A 16 5.15 -24.05 -15.78
N GLY A 17 4.56 -24.95 -15.00
CA GLY A 17 4.15 -24.66 -13.62
C GLY A 17 5.34 -24.38 -12.70
N TRP A 18 6.45 -25.10 -12.88
CA TRP A 18 7.64 -24.91 -12.03
C TRP A 18 8.36 -23.58 -12.30
N ALA A 19 8.26 -23.03 -13.51
CA ALA A 19 8.82 -21.73 -13.85
C ALA A 19 8.10 -20.55 -13.12
N LEU A 20 6.82 -20.72 -12.80
CA LEU A 20 6.03 -19.72 -12.07
C LEU A 20 6.37 -19.65 -10.57
N PHE A 21 6.98 -20.70 -10.01
CA PHE A 21 7.40 -20.75 -8.61
C PHE A 21 8.89 -20.40 -8.39
N LYS A 22 9.64 -20.19 -9.46
CA LYS A 22 10.99 -19.64 -9.31
C LYS A 22 10.88 -18.16 -9.02
N PRO A 23 11.51 -17.64 -7.92
CA PRO A 23 11.68 -16.22 -7.77
C PRO A 23 12.32 -15.67 -9.04
N ALA A 24 11.73 -14.64 -9.64
CA ALA A 24 12.34 -13.97 -10.78
C ALA A 24 13.79 -13.61 -10.38
N PRO A 25 14.80 -13.81 -11.25
CA PRO A 25 16.14 -13.31 -10.98
C PRO A 25 16.00 -11.81 -10.71
N GLN A 26 16.32 -11.37 -9.50
CA GLN A 26 16.45 -9.95 -9.23
C GLN A 26 17.48 -9.43 -10.20
N PRO A 27 17.22 -8.34 -10.95
CA PRO A 27 18.24 -7.71 -11.76
C PRO A 27 19.41 -7.43 -10.82
N ALA A 28 20.59 -7.99 -11.16
CA ALA A 28 21.80 -7.73 -10.42
C ALA A 28 21.99 -6.22 -10.38
N ASN A 29 21.80 -5.62 -9.20
CA ASN A 29 22.17 -4.24 -8.94
C ASN A 29 23.69 -4.14 -9.13
N MET A 30 24.13 -3.85 -10.34
CA MET A 30 25.49 -3.38 -10.61
C MET A 30 25.59 -1.91 -10.20
N GLY A 31 25.47 -1.67 -8.94
CA GLY A 31 25.71 -0.41 -8.26
C GLY A 31 25.95 -0.75 -6.82
N ASN A 32 27.08 -0.29 -6.29
CA ASN A 32 27.38 -0.28 -4.87
C ASN A 32 26.07 -0.01 -4.12
N PRO A 33 25.61 -0.83 -3.15
CA PRO A 33 24.50 -0.45 -2.30
C PRO A 33 24.99 0.76 -1.49
N ALA A 34 24.89 1.96 -2.04
CA ALA A 34 24.80 3.14 -1.23
C ALA A 34 23.72 2.77 -0.20
N VAL A 35 24.09 2.69 1.06
CA VAL A 35 23.20 2.42 2.18
C VAL A 35 22.06 3.40 1.97
N ALA A 36 20.93 2.92 1.43
CA ALA A 36 19.82 3.80 1.07
C ALA A 36 19.44 4.49 2.37
N ASP A 37 19.57 5.82 2.39
CA ASP A 37 19.27 6.63 3.57
C ASP A 37 17.90 6.18 4.11
N PRO A 38 17.83 5.64 5.33
CA PRO A 38 16.61 5.12 5.90
C PRO A 38 15.51 6.17 5.97
N THR A 39 15.87 7.44 6.17
CA THR A 39 14.97 8.58 6.16
C THR A 39 14.38 8.81 4.76
N ALA A 40 15.23 8.82 3.73
CA ALA A 40 14.78 8.99 2.36
C ALA A 40 13.84 7.85 1.91
N LYS A 41 14.16 6.60 2.27
CA LYS A 41 13.30 5.44 1.97
C LYS A 41 11.95 5.54 2.69
N ALA A 42 11.95 5.86 3.97
CA ALA A 42 10.74 6.00 4.77
C ALA A 42 9.86 7.15 4.26
N CYS A 43 10.44 8.30 3.93
CA CYS A 43 9.73 9.43 3.35
C CYS A 43 9.17 9.14 1.95
N SER A 44 9.90 8.40 1.11
CA SER A 44 9.40 7.97 -0.20
C SER A 44 8.18 7.06 -0.06
N ALA A 45 8.18 6.13 0.90
CA ALA A 45 7.03 5.28 1.19
C ALA A 45 5.84 6.11 1.67
N PHE A 46 6.06 7.10 2.54
CA PHE A 46 5.02 8.03 2.99
C PHE A 46 4.38 8.79 1.82
N PHE A 47 5.18 9.44 0.96
CA PHE A 47 4.64 10.22 -0.15
C PHE A 47 3.89 9.35 -1.16
N LEU A 48 4.39 8.15 -1.46
CA LEU A 48 3.70 7.21 -2.34
C LEU A 48 2.30 6.88 -1.80
N VAL A 49 2.23 6.50 -0.52
CA VAL A 49 0.96 6.10 0.12
C VAL A 49 0.02 7.28 0.27
N SER A 50 0.49 8.42 0.78
CA SER A 50 -0.37 9.60 0.97
C SER A 50 -0.95 10.12 -0.34
N ASN A 51 -0.16 10.13 -1.43
CA ASN A 51 -0.63 10.49 -2.76
C ASN A 51 -1.65 9.46 -3.30
N GLY A 52 -1.39 8.17 -3.13
CA GLY A 52 -2.31 7.11 -3.52
C GLY A 52 -3.66 7.20 -2.81
N VAL A 53 -3.65 7.39 -1.49
CA VAL A 53 -4.87 7.58 -0.70
C VAL A 53 -5.61 8.84 -1.14
N ALA A 54 -4.91 9.97 -1.32
CA ALA A 54 -5.52 11.22 -1.75
C ALA A 54 -6.17 11.10 -3.14
N LEU A 55 -5.49 10.44 -4.08
CA LEU A 55 -6.01 10.23 -5.43
C LEU A 55 -7.28 9.38 -5.40
N GLN A 56 -7.25 8.23 -4.72
CA GLN A 56 -8.37 7.30 -4.68
C GLN A 56 -9.55 7.82 -3.86
N SER A 57 -9.31 8.69 -2.88
CA SER A 57 -10.39 9.26 -2.04
C SER A 57 -11.09 10.49 -2.66
N ARG A 58 -10.49 11.12 -3.67
CA ARG A 58 -10.98 12.37 -4.27
C ARG A 58 -11.40 12.24 -5.73
N LEU A 59 -11.38 11.03 -6.28
CA LEU A 59 -11.77 10.80 -7.66
C LEU A 59 -13.26 11.09 -7.84
N ASP A 60 -13.57 12.07 -8.68
CA ASP A 60 -14.95 12.37 -9.08
C ASP A 60 -15.31 11.50 -10.29
N VAL A 61 -16.33 10.67 -10.10
CA VAL A 61 -16.84 9.74 -11.12
C VAL A 61 -18.31 10.02 -11.48
N GLY A 62 -18.81 11.20 -11.09
CA GLY A 62 -20.20 11.57 -11.28
C GLY A 62 -21.17 10.83 -10.35
N PRO A 63 -22.50 10.94 -10.62
CA PRO A 63 -23.54 10.48 -9.70
C PRO A 63 -23.84 8.97 -9.78
N GLU A 64 -23.22 8.22 -10.68
CA GLU A 64 -23.49 6.79 -10.87
C GLU A 64 -23.16 5.98 -9.62
N PRO A 65 -24.12 5.30 -8.97
CA PRO A 65 -23.89 4.61 -7.69
C PRO A 65 -22.81 3.52 -7.75
N ALA A 66 -22.74 2.77 -8.84
CA ALA A 66 -21.73 1.71 -9.00
C ALA A 66 -20.32 2.30 -9.11
N ALA A 67 -20.14 3.42 -9.80
CA ALA A 67 -18.86 4.12 -9.91
C ALA A 67 -18.43 4.70 -8.55
N GLN A 68 -19.36 5.29 -7.79
CA GLN A 68 -19.08 5.80 -6.44
C GLN A 68 -18.68 4.67 -5.48
N GLN A 69 -19.35 3.51 -5.56
CA GLN A 69 -18.94 2.34 -4.76
C GLN A 69 -17.55 1.82 -5.14
N ALA A 70 -17.20 1.83 -6.42
CA ALA A 70 -15.86 1.44 -6.88
C ALA A 70 -14.78 2.38 -6.33
N VAL A 71 -15.01 3.70 -6.36
CA VAL A 71 -14.09 4.70 -5.76
C VAL A 71 -13.95 4.47 -4.26
N ALA A 72 -15.06 4.25 -3.55
CA ALA A 72 -15.02 3.97 -2.12
C ALA A 72 -14.26 2.66 -1.80
N ALA A 73 -14.40 1.63 -2.62
CA ALA A 73 -13.65 0.38 -2.48
C ALA A 73 -12.14 0.59 -2.73
N ASN A 74 -11.78 1.34 -3.77
CA ASN A 74 -10.39 1.68 -4.08
C ASN A 74 -9.75 2.54 -2.98
N ALA A 75 -10.48 3.50 -2.41
CA ALA A 75 -9.99 4.30 -1.29
C ALA A 75 -9.68 3.43 -0.06
N ARG A 76 -10.54 2.47 0.29
CA ARG A 76 -10.28 1.52 1.38
C ARG A 76 -9.08 0.62 1.09
N LEU A 77 -8.95 0.16 -0.14
CA LEU A 77 -7.78 -0.63 -0.57
C LEU A 77 -6.50 0.19 -0.50
N ALA A 78 -6.52 1.45 -0.94
CA ALA A 78 -5.37 2.35 -0.86
C ALA A 78 -4.94 2.61 0.58
N MET A 79 -5.89 2.77 1.51
CA MET A 79 -5.61 2.94 2.93
C MET A 79 -5.02 1.66 3.54
N SER A 80 -5.67 0.50 3.39
CA SER A 80 -5.22 -0.76 3.99
C SER A 80 -3.91 -1.27 3.37
N GLY A 81 -3.81 -1.24 2.04
CA GLY A 81 -2.59 -1.59 1.31
C GLY A 81 -1.45 -0.63 1.58
N GLY A 82 -1.74 0.67 1.65
CA GLY A 82 -0.78 1.71 2.01
C GLY A 82 -0.22 1.54 3.42
N ALA A 83 -1.08 1.22 4.40
CA ALA A 83 -0.65 0.91 5.75
C ALA A 83 0.34 -0.28 5.80
N ALA A 84 0.03 -1.35 5.08
CA ALA A 84 0.91 -2.51 4.97
C ALA A 84 2.24 -2.15 4.26
N TYR A 85 2.17 -1.35 3.20
CA TYR A 85 3.35 -0.90 2.46
C TYR A 85 4.29 -0.05 3.32
N ILE A 86 3.78 0.89 4.11
CA ILE A 86 4.60 1.69 5.04
C ILE A 86 5.32 0.76 6.01
N ARG A 87 4.61 -0.16 6.67
CA ARG A 87 5.21 -1.08 7.64
C ARG A 87 6.31 -1.94 7.04
N SER A 88 6.11 -2.44 5.82
CA SER A 88 7.11 -3.28 5.13
C SER A 88 8.31 -2.51 4.59
N ASN A 89 8.18 -1.19 4.41
CA ASN A 89 9.24 -0.32 3.88
C ASN A 89 9.84 0.63 4.92
N LEU A 90 9.51 0.47 6.20
CA LEU A 90 10.11 1.23 7.29
C LEU A 90 11.42 0.54 7.74
N PRO A 91 12.60 1.12 7.43
CA PRO A 91 13.87 0.53 7.84
C PRO A 91 14.02 0.52 9.38
N PRO A 92 14.64 -0.52 9.96
CA PRO A 92 14.82 -0.62 11.42
C PRO A 92 15.62 0.53 12.05
N ASN A 93 16.49 1.16 11.26
CA ASN A 93 17.34 2.27 11.67
C ASN A 93 16.77 3.66 11.29
N THR A 94 15.47 3.73 10.97
CA THR A 94 14.79 5.02 10.77
C THR A 94 14.78 5.80 12.09
N PRO A 95 15.13 7.09 12.09
CA PRO A 95 15.06 7.93 13.29
C PRO A 95 13.67 7.92 13.93
N SER A 96 13.60 7.90 15.25
CA SER A 96 12.34 7.74 15.99
C SER A 96 11.34 8.86 15.74
N ASP A 97 11.81 10.09 15.53
CA ASP A 97 10.98 11.26 15.20
C ASP A 97 10.25 11.15 13.86
N LEU A 98 10.72 10.25 12.97
CA LEU A 98 10.06 9.87 11.72
C LEU A 98 9.34 8.52 11.84
N ALA A 99 9.95 7.52 12.48
CA ALA A 99 9.39 6.17 12.57
C ALA A 99 8.08 6.11 13.35
N GLU A 100 7.98 6.82 14.48
CA GLU A 100 6.78 6.86 15.31
C GLU A 100 5.57 7.47 14.59
N PRO A 101 5.66 8.67 13.97
CA PRO A 101 4.52 9.22 13.23
C PRO A 101 4.19 8.42 11.97
N LEU A 102 5.15 7.75 11.31
CA LEU A 102 4.87 6.83 10.19
C LEU A 102 4.08 5.61 10.63
N THR A 103 4.45 5.01 11.76
CA THR A 103 3.71 3.89 12.36
C THR A 103 2.30 4.33 12.74
N SER A 104 2.18 5.48 13.41
CA SER A 104 0.87 6.06 13.76
C SER A 104 0.00 6.31 12.52
N PHE A 105 0.58 6.86 11.44
CA PHE A 105 -0.13 7.08 10.19
C PHE A 105 -0.62 5.78 9.56
N ALA A 106 0.22 4.74 9.52
CA ALA A 106 -0.17 3.42 9.03
C ALA A 106 -1.32 2.80 9.87
N ASP A 107 -1.27 2.94 11.19
CA ASP A 107 -2.33 2.44 12.09
C ASP A 107 -3.64 3.21 11.90
N GLN A 108 -3.57 4.52 11.71
CA GLN A 108 -4.72 5.37 11.41
C GLN A 108 -5.37 4.99 10.08
N LEU A 109 -4.59 4.82 9.01
CA LEU A 109 -5.11 4.39 7.70
C LEU A 109 -5.81 3.03 7.80
N GLN A 110 -5.19 2.07 8.49
CA GLN A 110 -5.76 0.75 8.71
C GLN A 110 -7.08 0.84 9.47
N THR A 111 -7.11 1.59 10.56
CA THR A 111 -8.29 1.77 11.40
C THR A 111 -9.43 2.45 10.64
N ILE A 112 -9.17 3.56 9.95
CA ILE A 112 -10.15 4.27 9.13
C ILE A 112 -10.76 3.34 8.09
N SER A 113 -9.93 2.55 7.39
CA SER A 113 -10.40 1.59 6.39
C SER A 113 -11.34 0.54 6.99
N GLN A 114 -11.02 0.00 8.18
CA GLN A 114 -11.84 -1.01 8.86
C GLN A 114 -13.21 -0.43 9.27
N PHE A 115 -13.25 0.79 9.78
CA PHE A 115 -14.53 1.43 10.14
C PHE A 115 -15.40 1.74 8.92
N TYR A 116 -14.81 2.10 7.79
CA TYR A 116 -15.55 2.20 6.53
C TYR A 116 -16.10 0.85 6.06
N LEU A 117 -15.33 -0.23 6.21
CA LEU A 117 -15.81 -1.59 5.92
C LEU A 117 -16.93 -2.03 6.86
N ALA A 118 -16.93 -1.56 8.10
CA ALA A 118 -18.01 -1.76 9.07
C ALA A 118 -19.24 -0.84 8.84
N GLY A 119 -19.27 -0.08 7.74
CA GLY A 119 -20.41 0.76 7.33
C GLY A 119 -20.41 2.16 7.93
N GLN A 120 -19.37 2.59 8.67
CA GLN A 120 -19.29 3.98 9.11
C GLN A 120 -19.03 4.92 7.93
N THR A 121 -19.55 6.12 8.01
CA THR A 121 -19.39 7.16 6.98
C THR A 121 -18.71 8.39 7.56
N ASN A 122 -18.36 9.35 6.69
CA ASN A 122 -17.78 10.64 7.11
C ASN A 122 -18.72 11.47 8.02
N GLN A 123 -20.01 11.14 8.03
CA GLN A 123 -21.00 11.80 8.89
C GLN A 123 -20.98 11.27 10.33
N ASN A 124 -20.36 10.11 10.57
CA ASN A 124 -20.14 9.61 11.91
C ASN A 124 -19.07 10.44 12.61
N ALA A 125 -19.39 11.00 13.79
CA ALA A 125 -18.49 11.90 14.50
C ALA A 125 -17.14 11.26 14.86
N GLU A 126 -17.14 9.99 15.24
CA GLU A 126 -15.89 9.28 15.56
C GLU A 126 -15.03 9.04 14.31
N GLN A 127 -15.68 8.74 13.17
CA GLN A 127 -14.95 8.56 11.91
C GLN A 127 -14.37 9.89 11.42
N ALA A 128 -15.12 10.98 11.55
CA ALA A 128 -14.62 12.33 11.27
C ALA A 128 -13.42 12.70 12.15
N ALA A 129 -13.45 12.37 13.44
CA ALA A 129 -12.33 12.58 14.35
C ALA A 129 -11.08 11.78 13.95
N ARG A 130 -11.24 10.51 13.51
CA ARG A 130 -10.12 9.68 13.00
C ARG A 130 -9.50 10.29 11.74
N LEU A 131 -10.32 10.77 10.82
CA LEU A 131 -9.84 11.46 9.61
C LEU A 131 -9.06 12.73 9.95
N ALA A 132 -9.56 13.54 10.89
CA ALA A 132 -8.86 14.73 11.34
C ALA A 132 -7.50 14.39 11.98
N ALA A 133 -7.44 13.36 12.82
CA ALA A 133 -6.18 12.90 13.41
C ALA A 133 -5.17 12.41 12.35
N ALA A 134 -5.62 11.72 11.31
CA ALA A 134 -4.77 11.28 10.20
C ALA A 134 -4.26 12.47 9.37
N ASP A 135 -5.08 13.51 9.18
CA ASP A 135 -4.67 14.74 8.50
C ASP A 135 -3.57 15.48 9.27
N GLU A 136 -3.69 15.60 10.60
CA GLU A 136 -2.66 16.20 11.44
C GLU A 136 -1.34 15.40 11.41
N THR A 137 -1.41 14.06 11.45
CA THR A 137 -0.23 13.19 11.30
C THR A 137 0.41 13.37 9.93
N THR A 138 -0.40 13.50 8.87
CA THR A 138 0.08 13.76 7.50
C THR A 138 0.82 15.09 7.41
N LYS A 139 0.28 16.17 7.99
CA LYS A 139 0.95 17.49 8.04
C LYS A 139 2.29 17.42 8.75
N LYS A 140 2.36 16.72 9.89
CA LYS A 140 3.61 16.50 10.63
C LYS A 140 4.65 15.77 9.75
N LEU A 141 4.26 14.67 9.11
CA LEU A 141 5.14 13.89 8.24
C LEU A 141 5.63 14.68 7.02
N VAL A 142 4.75 15.47 6.40
CA VAL A 142 5.14 16.39 5.32
C VAL A 142 6.21 17.38 5.80
N GLY A 143 6.07 17.91 7.02
CA GLY A 143 7.06 18.82 7.61
C GLY A 143 8.41 18.17 7.88
N ILE A 144 8.44 16.89 8.23
CA ILE A 144 9.68 16.13 8.46
C ILE A 144 10.33 15.77 7.12
N CYS A 145 9.56 15.27 6.17
CA CYS A 145 10.05 14.71 4.90
C CYS A 145 10.37 15.74 3.81
N LYS A 146 10.03 17.02 3.99
CA LYS A 146 10.39 18.11 3.06
C LYS A 146 11.67 18.86 3.44
N LYS A 147 12.29 18.51 4.55
CA LYS A 147 13.57 19.08 4.97
C LYS A 147 14.73 18.39 4.27
#